data_0666293b54d898b58bf93c53ce5600e6
#
_entry.id   0666293b54d898b58bf93c53ce5600e6
#
_cell.length_a   1.000
_cell.length_b   1.000
_cell.length_c   1.000
_cell.angle_alpha   90.00
_cell.angle_beta   90.00
_cell.angle_gamma   90.00
#
_symmetry.space_group_name_H-M   'P 1'
#
loop_
_entity.id
_entity.type
_entity.pdbx_description
1 polymer ?
#
loop_
_entity_poly.entity_id
_entity_poly.type
_entity_poly.pdbx_seq_one_letter_code
_entity_poly.pdbx_strand_id
1 'polypeptide(L)'
;VGYMLSVHEGPNGIRWQRRVKSEDAEFVPGMITSDEPGIYIEGRYGVRHENLVECVEAEPGSRYLEFRPITFAPIDLDAIDEETLTEATRRQLNAYHKEVYERLAPNMREDELEWLREYTREI
;
A
#
# COMPACT_ATOMS: atom_id res chain seq x y z
N VAL A 1 -10.19 -6.32 -6.23
CA VAL A 1 -10.15 -5.14 -7.11
C VAL A 1 -10.81 -5.48 -8.42
N GLY A 2 -11.73 -4.61 -8.87
CA GLY A 2 -12.50 -4.82 -10.09
C GLY A 2 -11.71 -4.58 -11.37
N TYR A 3 -12.04 -5.36 -12.41
CA TYR A 3 -11.36 -5.30 -13.71
C TYR A 3 -11.80 -4.09 -14.56
N MET A 4 -13.08 -3.77 -14.57
CA MET A 4 -13.64 -2.80 -15.55
C MET A 4 -13.84 -1.41 -14.96
N LEU A 5 -14.83 -1.23 -14.14
CA LEU A 5 -15.27 0.08 -13.64
C LEU A 5 -15.36 0.16 -12.13
N SER A 6 -15.55 -0.95 -11.44
CA SER A 6 -15.70 -0.95 -10.00
C SER A 6 -14.42 -1.40 -9.34
N VAL A 7 -13.80 -0.50 -8.59
CA VAL A 7 -12.67 -0.85 -7.73
C VAL A 7 -13.12 -1.78 -6.59
N HIS A 8 -14.36 -1.64 -6.14
CA HIS A 8 -14.94 -2.46 -5.09
C HIS A 8 -15.66 -3.68 -5.65
N GLU A 9 -14.90 -4.70 -6.04
CA GLU A 9 -15.42 -5.98 -6.51
C GLU A 9 -14.99 -7.09 -5.54
N GLY A 10 -16.00 -7.78 -4.98
CA GLY A 10 -15.76 -8.88 -4.05
C GLY A 10 -15.13 -10.10 -4.70
N PRO A 11 -14.91 -11.19 -3.92
CA PRO A 11 -15.39 -11.37 -2.55
C PRO A 11 -14.48 -10.81 -1.44
N ASN A 12 -13.18 -10.57 -1.72
CA ASN A 12 -12.21 -10.11 -0.74
C ASN A 12 -12.20 -8.59 -0.55
N GLY A 13 -11.68 -8.13 0.59
CA GLY A 13 -11.49 -6.71 0.89
C GLY A 13 -10.97 -6.49 2.30
N ILE A 14 -10.24 -5.38 2.49
CA ILE A 14 -9.77 -4.92 3.79
C ILE A 14 -10.76 -3.88 4.32
N ARG A 15 -11.25 -4.06 5.55
CA ARG A 15 -12.29 -3.19 6.13
C ARG A 15 -12.11 -3.04 7.63
N TRP A 16 -12.36 -1.86 8.14
CA TRP A 16 -12.40 -1.63 9.59
C TRP A 16 -13.70 -2.10 10.24
N GLN A 17 -14.81 -2.19 9.47
CA GLN A 17 -16.10 -2.67 9.96
C GLN A 17 -16.25 -4.16 9.69
N ARG A 18 -16.65 -4.89 10.74
CA ARG A 18 -17.00 -6.30 10.61
C ARG A 18 -18.36 -6.44 9.91
N ARG A 19 -18.40 -7.14 8.79
CA ARG A 19 -19.67 -7.54 8.14
C ARG A 19 -20.20 -8.84 8.74
N VAL A 20 -21.45 -9.17 8.37
CA VAL A 20 -22.06 -10.45 8.75
C VAL A 20 -21.27 -11.59 8.10
N LYS A 21 -21.00 -12.64 8.88
CA LYS A 21 -20.11 -13.78 8.53
C LYS A 21 -20.31 -14.42 7.15
N SER A 22 -21.48 -14.27 6.52
CA SER A 22 -21.78 -14.85 5.22
C SER A 22 -21.17 -14.10 4.01
N GLU A 23 -20.57 -12.93 4.26
CA GLU A 23 -20.02 -12.05 3.21
C GLU A 23 -18.49 -11.91 3.29
N ASP A 24 -17.86 -12.49 4.30
CA ASP A 24 -16.41 -12.42 4.48
C ASP A 24 -15.74 -13.59 3.73
N ALA A 25 -14.91 -13.30 2.75
CA ALA A 25 -14.04 -14.27 2.11
C ALA A 25 -12.71 -14.38 2.86
N GLU A 26 -12.22 -15.60 3.01
CA GLU A 26 -10.83 -15.80 3.45
C GLU A 26 -9.87 -15.41 2.32
N PHE A 27 -8.78 -14.74 2.68
CA PHE A 27 -7.73 -14.46 1.70
C PHE A 27 -7.02 -15.75 1.31
N VAL A 28 -6.80 -15.91 0.01
CA VAL A 28 -6.00 -17.00 -0.55
C VAL A 28 -4.94 -16.42 -1.49
N PRO A 29 -3.81 -17.12 -1.69
CA PRO A 29 -2.76 -16.66 -2.61
C PRO A 29 -3.30 -16.35 -4.00
N GLY A 30 -2.82 -15.24 -4.57
CA GLY A 30 -3.26 -14.70 -5.86
C GLY A 30 -4.43 -13.72 -5.79
N MET A 31 -5.05 -13.52 -4.64
CA MET A 31 -6.05 -12.46 -4.48
C MET A 31 -5.39 -11.09 -4.44
N ILE A 32 -5.96 -10.15 -5.22
CA ILE A 32 -5.55 -8.75 -5.23
C ILE A 32 -6.62 -7.92 -4.51
N THR A 33 -6.18 -7.02 -3.64
CA THR A 33 -7.06 -6.07 -2.94
C THR A 33 -6.39 -4.70 -2.82
N SER A 34 -7.20 -3.66 -2.64
CA SER A 34 -6.70 -2.35 -2.23
C SER A 34 -6.52 -2.30 -0.71
N ASP A 35 -5.38 -1.79 -0.27
CA ASP A 35 -5.14 -1.36 1.11
C ASP A 35 -5.16 0.16 1.11
N GLU A 36 -6.27 0.73 1.55
CA GLU A 36 -6.60 2.15 1.37
C GLU A 36 -7.12 2.81 2.66
N PRO A 37 -6.36 2.75 3.76
CA PRO A 37 -6.75 3.44 4.99
C PRO A 37 -6.82 4.95 4.76
N GLY A 38 -7.85 5.59 5.31
CA GLY A 38 -8.04 7.03 5.18
C GLY A 38 -8.69 7.65 6.39
N ILE A 39 -8.39 8.93 6.62
CA ILE A 39 -9.01 9.79 7.62
C ILE A 39 -9.67 10.96 6.91
N TYR A 40 -10.93 11.21 7.24
CA TYR A 40 -11.72 12.28 6.61
C TYR A 40 -12.38 13.11 7.71
N ILE A 41 -12.06 14.40 7.75
CA ILE A 41 -12.60 15.34 8.73
C ILE A 41 -13.48 16.35 8.01
N GLU A 42 -14.77 16.29 8.29
CA GLU A 42 -15.78 17.13 7.62
C GLU A 42 -15.43 18.62 7.69
N GLY A 43 -15.49 19.29 6.55
CA GLY A 43 -15.18 20.70 6.40
C GLY A 43 -13.70 21.07 6.56
N ARG A 44 -12.81 20.10 6.67
CA ARG A 44 -11.37 20.33 6.84
C ARG A 44 -10.54 19.67 5.75
N TYR A 45 -10.32 18.35 5.85
CA TYR A 45 -9.45 17.60 4.92
C TYR A 45 -9.77 16.12 4.93
N GLY A 46 -9.27 15.42 3.90
CA GLY A 46 -9.16 13.97 3.86
C GLY A 46 -7.77 13.56 3.41
N VAL A 47 -7.26 12.50 4.00
CA VAL A 47 -5.99 11.88 3.62
C VAL A 47 -6.21 10.39 3.45
N ARG A 48 -5.71 9.81 2.36
CA ARG A 48 -5.68 8.38 2.11
C ARG A 48 -4.30 7.98 1.63
N HIS A 49 -3.79 6.87 2.16
CA HIS A 49 -2.67 6.13 1.58
C HIS A 49 -3.23 4.87 0.93
N GLU A 50 -2.78 4.56 -0.28
CA GLU A 50 -3.34 3.43 -1.02
C GLU A 50 -2.27 2.68 -1.80
N ASN A 51 -2.28 1.36 -1.65
CA ASN A 51 -1.59 0.42 -2.52
C ASN A 51 -2.53 -0.71 -2.93
N LEU A 52 -2.36 -1.23 -4.14
CA LEU A 52 -2.82 -2.57 -4.44
C LEU A 52 -1.84 -3.57 -3.88
N VAL A 53 -2.36 -4.60 -3.24
CA VAL A 53 -1.57 -5.67 -2.65
C VAL A 53 -2.05 -7.03 -3.14
N GLU A 54 -1.10 -7.91 -3.40
CA GLU A 54 -1.34 -9.31 -3.70
C GLU A 54 -1.16 -10.13 -2.42
N CYS A 55 -2.12 -11.02 -2.14
CA CYS A 55 -2.00 -12.02 -1.10
C CYS A 55 -1.10 -13.15 -1.59
N VAL A 56 -0.03 -13.45 -0.88
CA VAL A 56 0.94 -14.51 -1.24
C VAL A 56 1.26 -15.38 -0.03
N GLU A 57 1.81 -16.57 -0.26
CA GLU A 57 2.41 -17.35 0.83
C GLU A 57 3.64 -16.60 1.37
N ALA A 58 3.77 -16.46 2.70
CA ALA A 58 4.92 -15.81 3.33
C ALA A 58 6.24 -16.53 2.99
N GLU A 59 6.17 -17.86 2.88
CA GLU A 59 7.24 -18.74 2.38
C GLU A 59 6.58 -19.85 1.57
N PRO A 60 7.26 -20.43 0.56
CA PRO A 60 6.71 -21.52 -0.23
C PRO A 60 6.20 -22.70 0.63
N GLY A 61 4.92 -23.02 0.51
CA GLY A 61 4.26 -24.06 1.29
C GLY A 61 3.88 -23.66 2.72
N SER A 62 4.03 -22.40 3.09
CA SER A 62 3.61 -21.87 4.38
C SER A 62 2.09 -21.81 4.50
N ARG A 63 1.58 -22.03 5.71
CA ARG A 63 0.18 -21.71 6.03
C ARG A 63 -0.03 -20.22 6.36
N TYR A 64 1.04 -19.45 6.50
CA TYR A 64 0.97 -18.02 6.74
C TYR A 64 1.00 -17.27 5.42
N LEU A 65 0.19 -16.23 5.35
CA LEU A 65 0.06 -15.36 4.18
C LEU A 65 0.62 -13.98 4.53
N GLU A 66 1.10 -13.29 3.51
CA GLU A 66 1.50 -11.88 3.57
C GLU A 66 0.88 -11.10 2.42
N PHE A 67 0.87 -9.78 2.55
CA PHE A 67 0.47 -8.88 1.48
C PHE A 67 1.70 -8.23 0.86
N ARG A 68 1.83 -8.37 -0.46
CA ARG A 68 2.93 -7.80 -1.25
C ARG A 68 2.41 -6.66 -2.10
N PRO A 69 2.95 -5.44 -1.98
CA PRO A 69 2.58 -4.33 -2.85
C PRO A 69 2.84 -4.65 -4.33
N ILE A 70 1.90 -4.27 -5.20
CA ILE A 70 2.01 -4.39 -6.65
C ILE A 70 1.87 -3.05 -7.36
N THR A 71 1.61 -1.97 -6.63
CA THR A 71 1.65 -0.59 -7.10
C THR A 71 2.82 0.12 -6.44
N PHE A 72 3.52 0.97 -7.22
CA PHE A 72 4.75 1.61 -6.79
C PHE A 72 4.68 3.11 -7.08
N ALA A 73 4.39 3.89 -6.05
CA ALA A 73 4.44 5.34 -6.06
C ALA A 73 5.01 5.82 -4.71
N PRO A 74 5.78 6.91 -4.66
CA PRO A 74 6.22 7.46 -3.39
C PRO A 74 5.01 7.81 -2.50
N ILE A 75 5.10 7.49 -1.23
CA ILE A 75 4.19 8.03 -0.21
C ILE A 75 4.68 9.45 0.11
N ASP A 76 3.75 10.40 0.14
CA ASP A 76 4.07 11.79 0.41
C ASP A 76 4.62 11.97 1.82
N LEU A 77 5.93 12.21 1.93
CA LEU A 77 6.63 12.37 3.20
C LEU A 77 6.27 13.67 3.91
N ASP A 78 5.83 14.70 3.17
CA ASP A 78 5.45 15.98 3.76
C ASP A 78 4.12 15.86 4.57
N ALA A 79 3.35 14.80 4.33
CA ALA A 79 2.15 14.48 5.07
C ALA A 79 2.40 13.55 6.28
N ILE A 80 3.64 13.20 6.57
CA ILE A 80 4.01 12.27 7.65
C ILE A 80 4.58 13.02 8.84
N ASP A 81 3.99 12.78 10.01
CA ASP A 81 4.54 13.21 11.29
C ASP A 81 5.58 12.17 11.76
N GLU A 82 6.85 12.46 11.48
CA GLU A 82 7.95 11.56 11.79
C GLU A 82 8.11 11.27 13.29
N GLU A 83 7.70 12.18 14.18
CA GLU A 83 7.81 12.00 15.62
C GLU A 83 6.84 10.94 16.15
N THR A 84 5.74 10.72 15.44
CA THR A 84 4.73 9.72 15.84
C THR A 84 4.97 8.34 15.26
N LEU A 85 5.88 8.19 14.29
CA LEU A 85 6.18 6.91 13.69
C LEU A 85 6.88 5.96 14.68
N THR A 86 6.39 4.72 14.72
CA THR A 86 7.15 3.66 15.38
C THR A 86 8.37 3.30 14.54
N GLU A 87 9.41 2.81 15.19
CA GLU A 87 10.62 2.33 14.51
C GLU A 87 10.32 1.24 13.46
N ALA A 88 9.34 0.38 13.73
CA ALA A 88 8.91 -0.65 12.78
C ALA A 88 8.25 -0.04 11.54
N THR A 89 7.36 0.94 11.73
CA THR A 89 6.68 1.63 10.61
C THR A 89 7.67 2.43 9.77
N ARG A 90 8.62 3.11 10.42
CA ARG A 90 9.70 3.84 9.73
C ARG A 90 10.52 2.90 8.84
N ARG A 91 10.96 1.76 9.37
CA ARG A 91 11.70 0.75 8.58
C ARG A 91 10.89 0.21 7.41
N GLN A 92 9.60 -0.04 7.60
CA GLN A 92 8.72 -0.52 6.53
C GLN A 92 8.55 0.53 5.43
N LEU A 93 8.35 1.79 5.78
CA LEU A 93 8.23 2.89 4.82
C LEU A 93 9.53 3.08 4.03
N ASN A 94 10.68 3.10 4.71
CA ASN A 94 11.98 3.23 4.04
C ASN A 94 12.25 2.03 3.10
N ALA A 95 11.91 0.81 3.52
CA ALA A 95 12.04 -0.37 2.65
C ALA A 95 11.13 -0.29 1.43
N TYR A 96 9.89 0.17 1.60
CA TYR A 96 8.96 0.39 0.49
C TYR A 96 9.48 1.47 -0.47
N HIS A 97 9.94 2.63 0.03
CA HIS A 97 10.49 3.70 -0.79
C HIS A 97 11.75 3.26 -1.56
N LYS A 98 12.60 2.46 -0.94
CA LYS A 98 13.74 1.85 -1.63
C LYS A 98 13.28 1.00 -2.82
N GLU A 99 12.27 0.15 -2.63
CA GLU A 99 11.71 -0.67 -3.71
C GLU A 99 11.05 0.19 -4.79
N VAL A 100 10.31 1.24 -4.43
CA VAL A 100 9.75 2.22 -5.37
C VAL A 100 10.86 2.82 -6.23
N TYR A 101 11.94 3.30 -5.61
CA TYR A 101 13.06 3.88 -6.34
C TYR A 101 13.69 2.87 -7.30
N GLU A 102 14.01 1.66 -6.83
CA GLU A 102 14.67 0.62 -7.62
C GLU A 102 13.85 0.20 -8.86
N ARG A 103 12.51 0.19 -8.72
CA ARG A 103 11.61 -0.18 -9.82
C ARG A 103 11.37 0.94 -10.82
N LEU A 104 11.29 2.18 -10.39
CA LEU A 104 10.94 3.31 -11.25
C LEU A 104 12.16 3.94 -11.92
N ALA A 105 13.27 4.06 -11.21
CA ALA A 105 14.48 4.73 -11.68
C ALA A 105 14.97 4.30 -13.07
N PRO A 106 14.95 3.00 -13.45
CA PRO A 106 15.40 2.58 -14.79
C PRO A 106 14.59 3.14 -15.96
N ASN A 107 13.38 3.64 -15.69
CA ASN A 107 12.46 4.13 -16.72
C ASN A 107 12.29 5.66 -16.69
N MET A 108 13.05 6.36 -15.84
CA MET A 108 12.94 7.80 -15.63
C MET A 108 14.08 8.56 -16.31
N ARG A 109 13.80 9.82 -16.71
CA ARG A 109 14.80 10.78 -17.15
C ARG A 109 15.59 11.35 -15.97
N GLU A 110 16.68 12.02 -16.24
CA GLU A 110 17.58 12.54 -15.19
C GLU A 110 16.91 13.57 -14.26
N ASP A 111 16.08 14.45 -14.82
CA ASP A 111 15.29 15.41 -14.06
C ASP A 111 14.21 14.75 -13.18
N GLU A 112 13.60 13.69 -13.67
CA GLU A 112 12.64 12.89 -12.91
C GLU A 112 13.31 12.05 -11.80
N LEU A 113 14.55 11.60 -12.03
CA LEU A 113 15.33 10.87 -11.02
C LEU A 113 15.67 11.73 -9.81
N GLU A 114 15.96 13.01 -9.99
CA GLU A 114 16.21 13.93 -8.89
C GLU A 114 14.96 14.05 -8.00
N TRP A 115 13.80 14.26 -8.64
CA TRP A 115 12.52 14.26 -7.95
C TRP A 115 12.25 12.94 -7.23
N LEU A 116 12.45 11.80 -7.90
CA LEU A 116 12.19 10.49 -7.29
C LEU A 116 13.07 10.25 -6.06
N ARG A 117 14.37 10.63 -6.08
CA ARG A 117 15.27 10.52 -4.93
C ARG A 117 14.78 11.31 -3.74
N GLU A 118 14.28 12.54 -3.99
CA GLU A 118 13.74 13.40 -2.93
C GLU A 118 12.51 12.76 -2.28
N TYR A 119 11.58 12.23 -3.08
CA TYR A 119 10.33 11.67 -2.57
C TYR A 119 10.42 10.21 -2.12
N THR A 120 11.57 9.56 -2.29
CA THR A 120 11.84 8.22 -1.75
C THR A 120 12.99 8.20 -0.75
N ARG A 121 13.40 9.37 -0.23
CA ARG A 121 14.47 9.47 0.78
C ARG A 121 14.10 8.70 2.06
N GLU A 122 15.08 8.24 2.77
CA GLU A 122 14.90 7.69 4.12
C GLU A 122 14.50 8.79 5.11
N ILE A 123 13.65 8.45 6.05
CA ILE A 123 13.22 9.30 7.17
C ILE A 123 13.47 8.63 8.50
#